data_b125ad56449be5e1ffbba4786658a3f0
#
_entry.id   b125ad56449be5e1ffbba4786658a3f0
#
_cell.length_a   1.000
_cell.length_b   1.000
_cell.length_c   1.000
_cell.angle_alpha   90.00
_cell.angle_beta   90.00
_cell.angle_gamma   90.00
#
_symmetry.space_group_name_H-M   'P 1'
#
loop_
_entity.id
_entity.type
_entity.pdbx_description
1 polymer ?
#
loop_
_entity_poly.entity_id
_entity_poly.type
_entity_poly.pdbx_seq_one_letter_code
_entity_poly.pdbx_strand_id
1 'polypeptide(L)'
;MIDYIIVGLGLSGVSFCHKLKQNQKSFVVIDHGQQSASRVGSGLFNPIALKRTKPVWRGPQLMAMAIPFYKSLEIDLEIQCVNYAPILKIMQKKADINDWHRASTVSACKSFVNQDIVQNINPVITAPHGFGALKNTGWVDTALLVERYSHLLESKKTLIKAVFDSNALQFTENGVRYGKIESKYIIFTQGIGLISDPRFSFIPLQKTKGELMVIECEDLQEKSIIHGGVFIISLGNNRYRVGSTYNWRDQAKGTTINARISLLKKLNKIISAPFHILSQSAGFRPTTPDRRPVIGVHPKFPQIALINGMGSRGVLQAPFCAGLLYDHIEEGTPIPLEINVNRFKY
;
A
#
# COMPACT_ATOMS: atom_id res chain seq x y z
N MET A 1 -7.01 32.06 -1.44
CA MET A 1 -5.93 31.14 -1.05
C MET A 1 -6.58 29.91 -0.39
N ILE A 2 -6.26 28.68 -0.81
CA ILE A 2 -6.72 27.43 -0.20
C ILE A 2 -5.72 26.95 0.87
N ASP A 3 -6.11 25.91 1.65
CA ASP A 3 -5.20 25.40 2.68
C ASP A 3 -4.13 24.51 2.07
N TYR A 4 -4.49 23.60 1.12
CA TYR A 4 -3.56 22.57 0.63
C TYR A 4 -3.62 22.34 -0.89
N ILE A 5 -2.46 22.18 -1.51
CA ILE A 5 -2.30 21.50 -2.80
C ILE A 5 -1.74 20.10 -2.52
N ILE A 6 -2.36 19.07 -3.06
CA ILE A 6 -1.91 17.67 -2.93
C ILE A 6 -1.39 17.21 -4.29
N VAL A 7 -0.16 16.68 -4.34
CA VAL A 7 0.43 16.19 -5.57
C VAL A 7 0.52 14.66 -5.51
N GLY A 8 -0.29 13.99 -6.34
CA GLY A 8 -0.42 12.55 -6.42
C GLY A 8 -1.63 11.99 -5.66
N LEU A 9 -2.41 11.12 -6.32
CA LEU A 9 -3.61 10.49 -5.78
C LEU A 9 -3.45 8.97 -5.68
N GLY A 10 -2.38 8.53 -4.99
CA GLY A 10 -2.25 7.17 -4.48
C GLY A 10 -2.88 7.02 -3.09
N LEU A 11 -2.66 5.89 -2.40
CA LEU A 11 -3.18 5.68 -1.03
C LEU A 11 -2.79 6.81 -0.07
N SER A 12 -1.58 7.35 -0.16
CA SER A 12 -1.14 8.47 0.69
C SER A 12 -1.93 9.74 0.40
N GLY A 13 -2.16 10.05 -0.88
CA GLY A 13 -2.96 11.20 -1.30
C GLY A 13 -4.41 11.08 -0.88
N VAL A 14 -5.04 9.93 -1.16
CA VAL A 14 -6.41 9.62 -0.71
C VAL A 14 -6.54 9.76 0.80
N SER A 15 -5.58 9.19 1.56
CA SER A 15 -5.62 9.23 3.02
C SER A 15 -5.51 10.66 3.56
N PHE A 16 -4.63 11.47 2.98
CA PHE A 16 -4.48 12.86 3.43
C PHE A 16 -5.68 13.73 3.02
N CYS A 17 -6.17 13.60 1.78
CA CYS A 17 -7.37 14.29 1.32
C CYS A 17 -8.61 13.97 2.18
N HIS A 18 -8.76 12.69 2.58
CA HIS A 18 -9.87 12.30 3.45
C HIS A 18 -9.74 12.92 4.85
N LYS A 19 -8.54 12.96 5.43
CA LYS A 19 -8.29 13.66 6.71
C LYS A 19 -8.58 15.15 6.58
N LEU A 20 -8.20 15.81 5.47
CA LEU A 20 -8.55 17.22 5.21
C LEU A 20 -10.05 17.43 5.11
N LYS A 21 -10.77 16.55 4.40
CA LYS A 21 -12.24 16.60 4.29
C LYS A 21 -12.90 16.50 5.67
N GLN A 22 -12.46 15.57 6.51
CA GLN A 22 -12.98 15.39 7.88
C GLN A 22 -12.79 16.65 8.75
N ASN A 23 -11.76 17.44 8.46
CA ASN A 23 -11.45 18.66 9.20
C ASN A 23 -11.80 19.95 8.43
N GLN A 24 -12.66 19.84 7.41
CA GLN A 24 -13.20 20.98 6.64
C GLN A 24 -12.13 21.89 6.01
N LYS A 25 -10.95 21.34 5.70
CA LYS A 25 -9.87 22.08 5.02
C LYS A 25 -10.08 22.10 3.52
N SER A 26 -9.79 23.24 2.93
CA SER A 26 -9.87 23.45 1.48
C SER A 26 -8.64 22.88 0.78
N PHE A 27 -8.84 22.13 -0.31
CA PHE A 27 -7.72 21.56 -1.05
C PHE A 27 -8.03 21.32 -2.53
N VAL A 28 -6.95 21.20 -3.31
CA VAL A 28 -6.96 20.78 -4.71
C VAL A 28 -5.92 19.68 -4.89
N VAL A 29 -6.24 18.70 -5.71
CA VAL A 29 -5.34 17.58 -6.04
C VAL A 29 -4.83 17.72 -7.46
N ILE A 30 -3.54 17.50 -7.68
CA ILE A 30 -2.91 17.40 -9.00
C ILE A 30 -2.46 15.96 -9.17
N ASP A 31 -3.07 15.23 -10.10
CA ASP A 31 -2.71 13.83 -10.42
C ASP A 31 -2.91 13.55 -11.90
N HIS A 32 -1.98 12.81 -12.51
CA HIS A 32 -2.03 12.48 -13.93
C HIS A 32 -2.89 11.25 -14.27
N GLY A 33 -3.44 10.56 -13.26
CA GLY A 33 -4.33 9.39 -13.43
C GLY A 33 -3.67 8.11 -13.94
N GLN A 34 -2.35 8.07 -14.11
CA GLN A 34 -1.65 6.90 -14.64
C GLN A 34 -1.52 5.78 -13.60
N GLN A 35 -1.06 4.62 -14.07
CA GLN A 35 -0.83 3.44 -13.26
C GLN A 35 0.17 3.70 -12.14
N SER A 36 -0.22 3.38 -10.91
CA SER A 36 0.57 3.59 -9.69
C SER A 36 0.65 2.31 -8.86
N ALA A 37 1.55 2.28 -7.88
CA ALA A 37 1.63 1.17 -6.92
C ALA A 37 0.28 0.90 -6.22
N SER A 38 -0.50 1.93 -5.95
CA SER A 38 -1.82 1.84 -5.31
C SER A 38 -2.86 1.21 -6.22
N ARG A 39 -2.82 1.47 -7.52
CA ARG A 39 -3.76 0.89 -8.50
C ARG A 39 -3.42 -0.56 -8.87
N VAL A 40 -2.17 -1.00 -8.67
CA VAL A 40 -1.70 -2.36 -9.00
C VAL A 40 -1.60 -3.24 -7.76
N GLY A 41 -1.41 -2.67 -6.59
CA GLY A 41 -1.12 -3.40 -5.36
C GLY A 41 -2.16 -4.47 -5.02
N SER A 42 -1.72 -5.50 -4.30
CA SER A 42 -2.62 -6.56 -3.80
C SER A 42 -3.60 -6.07 -2.74
N GLY A 43 -3.32 -4.95 -2.12
CA GLY A 43 -4.15 -4.42 -1.06
C GLY A 43 -4.09 -5.15 0.28
N LEU A 44 -3.25 -6.16 0.42
CA LEU A 44 -3.17 -7.00 1.62
C LEU A 44 -2.93 -6.18 2.89
N PHE A 45 -3.69 -6.50 3.92
CA PHE A 45 -3.48 -6.02 5.27
C PHE A 45 -3.31 -7.19 6.24
N ASN A 46 -2.19 -7.20 6.94
CA ASN A 46 -1.87 -8.14 7.99
C ASN A 46 -0.74 -7.59 8.86
N PRO A 47 -0.69 -7.95 10.17
CA PRO A 47 0.30 -7.40 11.10
C PRO A 47 1.62 -8.18 11.12
N ILE A 48 1.79 -9.20 10.28
CA ILE A 48 2.92 -10.13 10.30
C ILE A 48 3.62 -10.20 8.95
N ALA A 49 4.94 -10.15 8.94
CA ALA A 49 5.77 -10.43 7.78
C ALA A 49 5.82 -11.94 7.54
N LEU A 50 4.94 -12.48 6.70
CA LEU A 50 4.70 -13.92 6.50
C LEU A 50 5.98 -14.70 6.17
N LYS A 51 6.89 -14.15 5.36
CA LYS A 51 8.15 -14.82 5.00
C LYS A 51 9.03 -15.12 6.21
N ARG A 52 9.02 -14.26 7.23
CA ARG A 52 9.86 -14.36 8.43
C ARG A 52 9.07 -14.71 9.69
N THR A 53 7.76 -14.77 9.58
CA THR A 53 6.81 -14.98 10.70
C THR A 53 7.11 -14.04 11.88
N LYS A 54 7.34 -12.75 11.59
CA LYS A 54 7.68 -11.72 12.58
C LYS A 54 6.69 -10.56 12.51
N PRO A 55 6.41 -9.87 13.64
CA PRO A 55 5.60 -8.66 13.62
C PRO A 55 6.15 -7.64 12.63
N VAL A 56 5.26 -6.92 11.97
CA VAL A 56 5.64 -5.73 11.21
C VAL A 56 5.74 -4.54 12.16
N TRP A 57 6.46 -3.52 11.73
CA TRP A 57 6.55 -2.27 12.47
C TRP A 57 5.16 -1.73 12.81
N ARG A 58 4.89 -1.54 14.11
CA ARG A 58 3.60 -1.08 14.65
C ARG A 58 2.37 -1.84 14.13
N GLY A 59 2.53 -3.11 13.73
CA GLY A 59 1.50 -3.90 13.03
C GLY A 59 0.11 -3.81 13.65
N PRO A 60 -0.10 -4.16 14.93
CA PRO A 60 -1.40 -4.08 15.59
C PRO A 60 -1.98 -2.67 15.60
N GLN A 61 -1.16 -1.65 15.89
CA GLN A 61 -1.58 -0.24 15.90
C GLN A 61 -2.03 0.21 14.51
N LEU A 62 -1.26 -0.11 13.47
CA LEU A 62 -1.60 0.23 12.10
C LEU A 62 -2.89 -0.46 11.65
N MET A 63 -3.11 -1.72 12.04
CA MET A 63 -4.36 -2.45 11.77
C MET A 63 -5.57 -1.77 12.41
N ALA A 64 -5.45 -1.39 13.69
CA ALA A 64 -6.52 -0.73 14.45
C ALA A 64 -6.93 0.63 13.85
N MET A 65 -6.00 1.32 13.18
CA MET A 65 -6.27 2.61 12.55
C MET A 65 -6.73 2.46 11.09
N ALA A 66 -6.09 1.58 10.31
CA ALA A 66 -6.34 1.48 8.88
C ALA A 66 -7.73 0.92 8.56
N ILE A 67 -8.21 -0.07 9.28
CA ILE A 67 -9.49 -0.71 8.97
C ILE A 67 -10.67 0.24 9.17
N PRO A 68 -10.84 0.92 10.33
CA PRO A 68 -11.89 1.93 10.49
C PRO A 68 -11.79 3.06 9.46
N PHE A 69 -10.58 3.47 9.10
CA PHE A 69 -10.35 4.48 8.07
C PHE A 69 -10.92 4.05 6.70
N TYR A 70 -10.61 2.82 6.23
CA TYR A 70 -11.17 2.34 4.96
C TYR A 70 -12.67 2.10 5.04
N LYS A 71 -13.19 1.70 6.20
CA LYS A 71 -14.64 1.59 6.41
C LYS A 71 -15.35 2.94 6.34
N SER A 72 -14.75 4.01 6.84
CA SER A 72 -15.34 5.35 6.66
C SER A 72 -15.33 5.80 5.20
N LEU A 73 -14.28 5.43 4.43
CA LEU A 73 -14.24 5.70 3.00
C LEU A 73 -15.27 4.89 2.21
N GLU A 74 -15.57 3.64 2.61
CA GLU A 74 -16.65 2.87 1.99
C GLU A 74 -18.00 3.58 2.10
N ILE A 75 -18.29 4.16 3.26
CA ILE A 75 -19.52 4.95 3.48
C ILE A 75 -19.51 6.21 2.60
N ASP A 76 -18.43 6.96 2.62
CA ASP A 76 -18.29 8.22 1.90
C ASP A 76 -18.35 8.09 0.37
N LEU A 77 -17.95 6.93 -0.15
CA LEU A 77 -17.84 6.64 -1.59
C LEU A 77 -18.93 5.69 -2.09
N GLU A 78 -19.78 5.18 -1.19
CA GLU A 78 -20.82 4.18 -1.48
C GLU A 78 -20.25 2.94 -2.21
N ILE A 79 -19.15 2.39 -1.67
CA ILE A 79 -18.47 1.21 -2.22
C ILE A 79 -18.19 0.16 -1.14
N GLN A 80 -17.85 -1.04 -1.60
CA GLN A 80 -17.25 -2.09 -0.77
C GLN A 80 -15.84 -2.37 -1.29
N CYS A 81 -14.82 -1.96 -0.56
CA CYS A 81 -13.43 -2.19 -0.94
C CYS A 81 -12.64 -3.01 0.10
N VAL A 82 -13.15 -3.14 1.33
CA VAL A 82 -12.52 -3.93 2.40
C VAL A 82 -13.06 -5.35 2.38
N ASN A 83 -12.18 -6.31 2.10
CA ASN A 83 -12.50 -7.73 2.02
C ASN A 83 -11.76 -8.48 3.14
N TYR A 84 -12.51 -9.08 4.06
CA TYR A 84 -11.94 -9.91 5.11
C TYR A 84 -11.76 -11.35 4.63
N ALA A 85 -10.57 -11.88 4.81
CA ALA A 85 -10.25 -13.27 4.57
C ALA A 85 -9.07 -13.70 5.45
N PRO A 86 -9.09 -14.89 6.04
CA PRO A 86 -7.93 -15.41 6.75
C PRO A 86 -6.77 -15.61 5.77
N ILE A 87 -5.55 -15.40 6.26
CA ILE A 87 -4.36 -15.75 5.48
C ILE A 87 -3.87 -17.11 5.95
N LEU A 88 -3.79 -18.06 5.02
CA LEU A 88 -3.28 -19.40 5.21
C LEU A 88 -1.84 -19.47 4.67
N LYS A 89 -0.86 -19.46 5.57
CA LYS A 89 0.55 -19.63 5.22
C LYS A 89 0.86 -21.12 5.12
N ILE A 90 1.26 -21.56 3.94
CA ILE A 90 1.68 -22.97 3.71
C ILE A 90 2.91 -23.28 4.57
N MET A 91 2.85 -24.38 5.30
CA MET A 91 3.97 -24.98 6.01
C MET A 91 4.68 -25.97 5.10
N GLN A 92 5.82 -25.53 4.53
CA GLN A 92 6.59 -26.34 3.57
C GLN A 92 7.42 -27.42 4.26
N LYS A 93 7.82 -27.20 5.50
CA LYS A 93 8.67 -28.09 6.29
C LYS A 93 8.32 -27.99 7.78
N LYS A 94 8.69 -29.00 8.56
CA LYS A 94 8.45 -29.04 10.03
C LYS A 94 9.05 -27.83 10.77
N ALA A 95 10.16 -27.28 10.30
CA ALA A 95 10.75 -26.07 10.89
C ALA A 95 9.83 -24.85 10.78
N ASP A 96 8.99 -24.76 9.73
CA ASP A 96 8.04 -23.66 9.59
C ASP A 96 6.95 -23.70 10.67
N ILE A 97 6.59 -24.89 11.15
CA ILE A 97 5.66 -25.10 12.26
C ILE A 97 6.26 -24.56 13.57
N ASN A 98 7.53 -24.88 13.84
CA ASN A 98 8.21 -24.38 15.03
C ASN A 98 8.33 -22.85 15.03
N ASP A 99 8.65 -22.26 13.88
CA ASP A 99 8.68 -20.81 13.72
C ASP A 99 7.29 -20.19 13.90
N TRP A 100 6.23 -20.88 13.47
CA TRP A 100 4.86 -20.47 13.64
C TRP A 100 4.42 -20.46 15.10
N HIS A 101 4.68 -21.55 15.83
CA HIS A 101 4.38 -21.64 17.26
C HIS A 101 5.15 -20.57 18.06
N ARG A 102 6.41 -20.34 17.73
CA ARG A 102 7.19 -19.26 18.35
C ARG A 102 6.56 -17.89 18.08
N ALA A 103 6.10 -17.63 16.86
CA ALA A 103 5.43 -16.37 16.53
C ALA A 103 4.10 -16.20 17.27
N SER A 104 3.35 -17.28 17.51
CA SER A 104 2.07 -17.24 18.22
C SER A 104 2.21 -16.81 19.70
N THR A 105 3.39 -17.00 20.29
CA THR A 105 3.67 -16.56 21.67
C THR A 105 4.08 -15.10 21.77
N VAL A 106 4.44 -14.45 20.65
CA VAL A 106 4.80 -13.01 20.63
C VAL A 106 3.55 -12.16 20.88
N SER A 107 3.58 -11.31 21.89
CA SER A 107 2.45 -10.47 22.31
C SER A 107 1.81 -9.71 21.14
N ALA A 108 2.62 -9.08 20.28
CA ALA A 108 2.14 -8.33 19.11
C ALA A 108 1.49 -9.19 18.03
N CYS A 109 1.62 -10.53 18.10
CA CYS A 109 1.07 -11.47 17.11
C CYS A 109 -0.11 -12.28 17.65
N LYS A 110 -0.19 -12.47 18.99
CA LYS A 110 -1.09 -13.40 19.66
C LYS A 110 -2.57 -13.26 19.26
N SER A 111 -3.05 -12.04 19.05
CA SER A 111 -4.44 -11.80 18.64
C SER A 111 -4.72 -12.13 17.17
N PHE A 112 -3.69 -12.34 16.35
CA PHE A 112 -3.80 -12.56 14.92
C PHE A 112 -3.40 -13.97 14.47
N VAL A 113 -2.53 -14.64 15.22
CA VAL A 113 -2.01 -15.97 14.88
C VAL A 113 -2.88 -17.04 15.54
N ASN A 114 -3.40 -17.97 14.75
CA ASN A 114 -3.92 -19.22 15.29
C ASN A 114 -2.73 -20.11 15.68
N GLN A 115 -2.73 -20.66 16.90
CA GLN A 115 -1.66 -21.53 17.36
C GLN A 115 -1.67 -22.88 16.64
N ASP A 116 -2.86 -23.39 16.37
CA ASP A 116 -3.02 -24.70 15.73
C ASP A 116 -2.74 -24.61 14.24
N ILE A 117 -2.11 -25.66 13.73
CA ILE A 117 -1.90 -25.84 12.30
C ILE A 117 -3.21 -26.36 11.69
N VAL A 118 -3.72 -25.63 10.70
CA VAL A 118 -4.93 -26.00 9.96
C VAL A 118 -4.57 -27.06 8.92
N GLN A 119 -5.32 -28.15 8.92
CA GLN A 119 -5.13 -29.21 7.92
C GLN A 119 -5.56 -28.76 6.53
N ASN A 120 -4.84 -29.19 5.51
CA ASN A 120 -5.23 -28.96 4.13
C ASN A 120 -6.32 -29.96 3.72
N ILE A 121 -7.50 -29.42 3.41
CA ILE A 121 -8.64 -30.18 2.88
C ILE A 121 -8.90 -29.89 1.40
N ASN A 122 -8.19 -28.93 0.81
CA ASN A 122 -8.33 -28.57 -0.60
C ASN A 122 -7.38 -29.46 -1.43
N PRO A 123 -7.90 -30.39 -2.27
CA PRO A 123 -7.08 -31.38 -2.96
C PRO A 123 -6.15 -30.78 -4.02
N VAL A 124 -6.47 -29.59 -4.52
CA VAL A 124 -5.66 -28.93 -5.55
C VAL A 124 -4.59 -28.00 -4.97
N ILE A 125 -4.54 -27.83 -3.64
CA ILE A 125 -3.50 -27.03 -2.98
C ILE A 125 -2.43 -27.96 -2.38
N THR A 126 -1.17 -27.72 -2.70
CA THR A 126 -0.04 -28.41 -2.12
C THR A 126 0.39 -27.75 -0.82
N ALA A 127 0.04 -28.34 0.31
CA ALA A 127 0.42 -27.88 1.65
C ALA A 127 0.83 -29.08 2.52
N PRO A 128 2.08 -29.58 2.38
CA PRO A 128 2.51 -30.88 2.92
C PRO A 128 2.42 -30.98 4.44
N HIS A 129 2.49 -29.87 5.15
CA HIS A 129 2.36 -29.82 6.60
C HIS A 129 1.22 -28.90 7.06
N GLY A 130 0.19 -28.67 6.20
CA GLY A 130 -0.94 -27.82 6.50
C GLY A 130 -0.60 -26.32 6.44
N PHE A 131 -1.37 -25.54 7.18
CA PHE A 131 -1.31 -24.08 7.16
C PHE A 131 -1.22 -23.48 8.56
N GLY A 132 -0.41 -22.45 8.71
CA GLY A 132 -0.56 -21.49 9.80
C GLY A 132 -1.57 -20.41 9.42
N ALA A 133 -2.62 -20.26 10.21
CA ALA A 133 -3.68 -19.34 9.90
C ALA A 133 -3.55 -17.98 10.64
N LEU A 134 -3.66 -16.88 9.88
CA LEU A 134 -3.85 -15.54 10.44
C LEU A 134 -5.33 -15.15 10.34
N LYS A 135 -5.88 -14.67 11.43
CA LYS A 135 -7.22 -14.09 11.54
C LYS A 135 -7.18 -12.57 11.58
N ASN A 136 -8.33 -11.93 11.37
CA ASN A 136 -8.46 -10.46 11.31
C ASN A 136 -7.58 -9.85 10.20
N THR A 137 -7.45 -10.54 9.08
CA THR A 137 -6.67 -10.15 7.90
C THR A 137 -7.59 -10.03 6.68
N GLY A 138 -7.03 -9.57 5.58
CA GLY A 138 -7.78 -9.41 4.33
C GLY A 138 -7.04 -8.53 3.32
N TRP A 139 -7.82 -7.90 2.46
CA TRP A 139 -7.29 -6.97 1.46
C TRP A 139 -8.28 -5.85 1.17
N VAL A 140 -7.73 -4.70 0.79
CA VAL A 140 -8.49 -3.53 0.31
C VAL A 140 -8.38 -3.50 -1.20
N ASP A 141 -9.49 -3.34 -1.92
CA ASP A 141 -9.44 -3.03 -3.35
C ASP A 141 -8.98 -1.58 -3.55
N THR A 142 -7.67 -1.44 -3.59
CA THR A 142 -7.03 -0.13 -3.68
C THR A 142 -7.20 0.51 -5.05
N ALA A 143 -7.43 -0.28 -6.09
CA ALA A 143 -7.71 0.23 -7.43
C ALA A 143 -9.10 0.88 -7.47
N LEU A 144 -10.13 0.15 -7.02
CA LEU A 144 -11.50 0.66 -6.88
C LEU A 144 -11.54 1.90 -5.99
N LEU A 145 -10.87 1.86 -4.85
CA LEU A 145 -10.83 2.98 -3.89
C LEU A 145 -10.27 4.26 -4.54
N VAL A 146 -9.09 4.17 -5.19
CA VAL A 146 -8.44 5.32 -5.82
C VAL A 146 -9.27 5.84 -7.00
N GLU A 147 -9.88 4.96 -7.77
CA GLU A 147 -10.77 5.32 -8.88
C GLU A 147 -11.99 6.10 -8.39
N ARG A 148 -12.71 5.57 -7.41
CA ARG A 148 -13.92 6.21 -6.87
C ARG A 148 -13.62 7.53 -6.18
N TYR A 149 -12.50 7.59 -5.46
CA TYR A 149 -12.06 8.85 -4.85
C TYR A 149 -11.69 9.90 -5.91
N SER A 150 -11.06 9.48 -7.02
CA SER A 150 -10.80 10.36 -8.17
C SER A 150 -12.09 10.94 -8.75
N HIS A 151 -13.11 10.10 -8.98
CA HIS A 151 -14.42 10.55 -9.48
C HIS A 151 -15.11 11.52 -8.50
N LEU A 152 -15.00 11.27 -7.19
CA LEU A 152 -15.52 12.22 -6.18
C LEU A 152 -14.83 13.58 -6.29
N LEU A 153 -13.51 13.63 -6.46
CA LEU A 153 -12.78 14.88 -6.61
C LEU A 153 -13.09 15.60 -7.93
N GLU A 154 -13.31 14.84 -9.00
CA GLU A 154 -13.75 15.37 -10.29
C GLU A 154 -15.13 16.05 -10.20
N SER A 155 -16.10 15.37 -9.59
CA SER A 155 -17.45 15.91 -9.40
C SER A 155 -17.44 17.20 -8.57
N LYS A 156 -16.51 17.32 -7.62
CA LYS A 156 -16.29 18.51 -6.80
C LYS A 156 -15.39 19.56 -7.46
N LYS A 157 -14.89 19.31 -8.67
CA LYS A 157 -13.95 20.20 -9.39
C LYS A 157 -12.67 20.51 -8.59
N THR A 158 -12.22 19.56 -7.75
CA THR A 158 -11.02 19.67 -6.94
C THR A 158 -9.87 18.79 -7.42
N LEU A 159 -10.02 18.11 -8.57
CA LEU A 159 -8.97 17.35 -9.25
C LEU A 159 -8.51 18.04 -10.52
N ILE A 160 -7.21 18.26 -10.63
CA ILE A 160 -6.53 18.71 -11.85
C ILE A 160 -5.81 17.50 -12.44
N LYS A 161 -6.28 17.02 -13.60
CA LYS A 161 -5.66 15.90 -14.33
C LYS A 161 -4.44 16.40 -15.11
N ALA A 162 -3.29 16.45 -14.45
CA ALA A 162 -2.04 16.91 -15.05
C ALA A 162 -0.82 16.24 -14.40
N VAL A 163 0.27 16.17 -15.13
CA VAL A 163 1.60 15.92 -14.55
C VAL A 163 2.03 17.18 -13.83
N PHE A 164 2.41 17.06 -12.56
CA PHE A 164 2.94 18.18 -11.80
C PHE A 164 4.29 18.62 -12.35
N ASP A 165 4.40 19.88 -12.72
CA ASP A 165 5.66 20.50 -13.13
C ASP A 165 6.30 21.20 -11.92
N SER A 166 7.42 20.66 -11.46
CA SER A 166 8.14 21.21 -10.30
C SER A 166 8.69 22.62 -10.53
N ASN A 167 8.93 23.01 -11.80
CA ASN A 167 9.45 24.33 -12.17
C ASN A 167 8.36 25.42 -12.13
N ALA A 168 7.10 25.02 -12.25
CA ALA A 168 5.96 25.94 -12.17
C ALA A 168 5.56 26.32 -10.73
N LEU A 169 6.18 25.68 -9.72
CA LEU A 169 5.92 25.98 -8.32
C LEU A 169 6.68 27.24 -7.88
N GLN A 170 5.98 28.21 -7.39
CA GLN A 170 6.52 29.45 -6.85
C GLN A 170 6.29 29.53 -5.35
N PHE A 171 7.26 30.08 -4.62
CA PHE A 171 7.12 30.40 -3.21
C PHE A 171 6.61 31.81 -3.05
N THR A 172 5.66 32.01 -2.15
CA THR A 172 5.09 33.33 -1.79
C THR A 172 5.37 33.57 -0.31
N GLU A 173 5.13 34.80 0.16
CA GLU A 173 5.28 35.15 1.56
C GLU A 173 4.43 34.25 2.49
N ASN A 174 3.20 33.92 2.06
CA ASN A 174 2.23 33.20 2.88
C ASN A 174 1.97 31.74 2.44
N GLY A 175 2.80 31.19 1.54
CA GLY A 175 2.60 29.82 1.06
C GLY A 175 3.27 29.53 -0.28
N VAL A 176 2.52 28.89 -1.16
CA VAL A 176 2.97 28.53 -2.52
C VAL A 176 1.93 28.90 -3.56
N ARG A 177 2.37 29.16 -4.78
CA ARG A 177 1.54 29.34 -5.97
C ARG A 177 1.89 28.33 -7.04
N TYR A 178 0.87 27.69 -7.58
CA TYR A 178 0.98 26.81 -8.75
C TYR A 178 -0.06 27.21 -9.80
N GLY A 179 0.41 27.81 -10.89
CA GLY A 179 -0.46 28.47 -11.87
C GLY A 179 -1.32 29.57 -11.23
N LYS A 180 -2.65 29.39 -11.28
CA LYS A 180 -3.62 30.33 -10.67
C LYS A 180 -4.00 29.98 -9.22
N ILE A 181 -3.44 28.91 -8.66
CA ILE A 181 -3.81 28.40 -7.34
C ILE A 181 -2.79 28.87 -6.32
N GLU A 182 -3.25 29.52 -5.28
CA GLU A 182 -2.46 29.86 -4.09
C GLU A 182 -2.89 28.99 -2.91
N SER A 183 -1.91 28.43 -2.20
CA SER A 183 -2.11 27.54 -1.06
C SER A 183 -1.12 27.81 0.05
N LYS A 184 -1.54 27.56 1.31
CA LYS A 184 -0.64 27.62 2.47
C LYS A 184 0.45 26.53 2.39
N TYR A 185 0.04 25.32 2.03
CA TYR A 185 0.93 24.16 1.96
C TYR A 185 0.77 23.38 0.65
N ILE A 186 1.85 22.71 0.25
CA ILE A 186 1.85 21.70 -0.80
C ILE A 186 2.37 20.38 -0.25
N ILE A 187 1.61 19.29 -0.45
CA ILE A 187 1.91 17.96 0.09
C ILE A 187 2.22 17.00 -1.05
N PHE A 188 3.43 16.44 -1.03
CA PHE A 188 3.90 15.51 -2.06
C PHE A 188 3.61 14.06 -1.66
N THR A 189 2.71 13.40 -2.40
CA THR A 189 2.29 12.01 -2.21
C THR A 189 2.47 11.16 -3.47
N GLN A 190 3.40 11.58 -4.35
CA GLN A 190 3.63 11.07 -5.71
C GLN A 190 4.28 9.68 -5.77
N GLY A 191 4.54 9.02 -4.64
CA GLY A 191 5.26 7.75 -4.65
C GLY A 191 6.62 7.86 -5.34
N ILE A 192 6.88 7.05 -6.38
CA ILE A 192 8.14 7.09 -7.12
C ILE A 192 8.35 8.38 -7.91
N GLY A 193 7.30 9.15 -8.19
CA GLY A 193 7.42 10.44 -8.87
C GLY A 193 8.28 11.46 -8.10
N LEU A 194 8.37 11.30 -6.78
CA LEU A 194 9.19 12.16 -5.93
C LEU A 194 10.70 12.06 -6.23
N ILE A 195 11.17 10.93 -6.79
CA ILE A 195 12.60 10.69 -7.06
C ILE A 195 13.17 11.68 -8.07
N SER A 196 12.34 12.16 -8.98
CA SER A 196 12.75 13.12 -10.01
C SER A 196 12.70 14.58 -9.56
N ASP A 197 12.19 14.86 -8.37
CA ASP A 197 12.15 16.23 -7.84
C ASP A 197 13.43 16.53 -7.03
N PRO A 198 14.28 17.47 -7.50
CA PRO A 198 15.58 17.74 -6.87
C PRO A 198 15.48 18.21 -5.43
N ARG A 199 14.36 18.81 -5.02
CA ARG A 199 14.12 19.23 -3.63
C ARG A 199 14.17 18.08 -2.64
N PHE A 200 13.88 16.85 -3.09
CA PHE A 200 13.83 15.65 -2.26
C PHE A 200 14.99 14.67 -2.52
N SER A 201 16.05 15.11 -3.22
CA SER A 201 17.21 14.28 -3.55
C SER A 201 17.94 13.71 -2.32
N PHE A 202 17.80 14.35 -1.16
CA PHE A 202 18.36 13.88 0.11
C PHE A 202 17.63 12.65 0.70
N ILE A 203 16.42 12.32 0.20
CA ILE A 203 15.68 11.13 0.62
C ILE A 203 16.12 9.95 -0.25
N PRO A 204 16.74 8.90 0.31
CA PRO A 204 17.22 7.75 -0.46
C PRO A 204 16.08 6.82 -0.87
N LEU A 205 15.12 7.35 -1.64
CA LEU A 205 13.95 6.63 -2.10
C LEU A 205 14.31 5.74 -3.30
N GLN A 206 13.93 4.47 -3.24
CA GLN A 206 14.21 3.47 -4.26
C GLN A 206 12.92 2.96 -4.92
N LYS A 207 12.99 2.72 -6.22
CA LYS A 207 11.94 2.04 -6.99
C LYS A 207 12.07 0.53 -6.81
N THR A 208 11.05 -0.11 -6.26
CA THR A 208 11.01 -1.58 -6.18
C THR A 208 9.84 -2.10 -7.01
N LYS A 209 10.14 -2.70 -8.15
CA LYS A 209 9.13 -3.25 -9.06
C LYS A 209 8.45 -4.47 -8.46
N GLY A 210 7.14 -4.53 -8.62
CA GLY A 210 6.32 -5.69 -8.29
C GLY A 210 5.34 -5.97 -9.39
N GLU A 211 5.26 -7.23 -9.80
CA GLU A 211 4.31 -7.69 -10.81
C GLU A 211 3.36 -8.71 -10.21
N LEU A 212 2.13 -8.68 -10.68
CA LEU A 212 1.04 -9.56 -10.29
C LEU A 212 0.39 -10.12 -11.55
N MET A 213 -0.28 -11.28 -11.39
CA MET A 213 -1.16 -11.84 -12.41
C MET A 213 -2.58 -11.96 -11.85
N VAL A 214 -3.56 -11.92 -12.75
CA VAL A 214 -4.91 -12.41 -12.48
C VAL A 214 -5.06 -13.70 -13.29
N ILE A 215 -5.46 -14.76 -12.62
CA ILE A 215 -5.76 -16.06 -13.24
C ILE A 215 -7.22 -16.41 -13.05
N GLU A 216 -7.74 -17.28 -13.88
CA GLU A 216 -9.00 -17.97 -13.71
C GLU A 216 -8.73 -19.45 -13.49
N CYS A 217 -9.29 -20.02 -12.41
CA CYS A 217 -9.08 -21.42 -11.98
C CYS A 217 -10.37 -21.93 -11.34
N GLU A 218 -11.10 -22.76 -12.04
CA GLU A 218 -12.41 -23.26 -11.61
C GLU A 218 -12.29 -24.20 -10.41
N ASP A 219 -11.30 -25.09 -10.40
CA ASP A 219 -11.17 -26.12 -9.39
C ASP A 219 -10.56 -25.64 -8.07
N LEU A 220 -9.97 -24.45 -8.03
CA LEU A 220 -9.28 -23.99 -6.82
C LEU A 220 -10.24 -23.72 -5.65
N GLN A 221 -11.45 -23.18 -5.91
CA GLN A 221 -12.57 -23.04 -4.97
C GLN A 221 -12.15 -22.50 -3.57
N GLU A 222 -11.09 -21.69 -3.48
CA GLU A 222 -10.53 -21.20 -2.22
C GLU A 222 -10.91 -19.73 -1.99
N LYS A 223 -11.44 -19.43 -0.79
CA LYS A 223 -11.82 -18.08 -0.38
C LYS A 223 -10.78 -17.41 0.53
N SER A 224 -9.98 -18.22 1.21
CA SER A 224 -8.87 -17.72 2.05
C SER A 224 -7.74 -17.20 1.18
N ILE A 225 -6.91 -16.33 1.75
CA ILE A 225 -5.69 -15.88 1.09
C ILE A 225 -4.59 -16.91 1.32
N ILE A 226 -4.15 -17.59 0.28
CA ILE A 226 -3.05 -18.54 0.36
C ILE A 226 -1.71 -17.83 0.23
N HIS A 227 -0.74 -18.19 1.07
CA HIS A 227 0.63 -17.69 0.99
C HIS A 227 1.65 -18.83 0.99
N GLY A 228 2.33 -19.02 -0.16
CA GLY A 228 3.35 -20.09 -0.37
C GLY A 228 4.52 -19.61 -1.22
N GLY A 229 5.09 -18.43 -0.94
CA GLY A 229 6.13 -17.80 -1.77
C GLY A 229 5.58 -16.78 -2.78
N VAL A 230 4.33 -16.93 -3.16
CA VAL A 230 3.41 -15.90 -3.66
C VAL A 230 2.16 -15.92 -2.81
N PHE A 231 1.33 -14.90 -2.88
CA PHE A 231 -0.03 -14.95 -2.37
C PHE A 231 -1.01 -15.27 -3.52
N ILE A 232 -2.12 -15.90 -3.17
CA ILE A 232 -3.27 -16.14 -4.04
C ILE A 232 -4.47 -15.54 -3.31
N ILE A 233 -5.14 -14.55 -3.92
CA ILE A 233 -6.30 -13.85 -3.34
C ILE A 233 -7.50 -14.08 -4.25
N SER A 234 -8.59 -14.60 -3.71
CA SER A 234 -9.84 -14.73 -4.44
C SER A 234 -10.45 -13.34 -4.75
N LEU A 235 -10.83 -13.13 -6.00
CA LEU A 235 -11.54 -11.95 -6.48
C LEU A 235 -13.03 -12.25 -6.78
N GLY A 236 -13.47 -13.47 -6.48
CA GLY A 236 -14.78 -13.99 -6.90
C GLY A 236 -14.77 -14.55 -8.33
N ASN A 237 -15.85 -15.24 -8.70
CA ASN A 237 -16.06 -15.81 -10.04
C ASN A 237 -14.85 -16.60 -10.57
N ASN A 238 -14.27 -17.47 -9.74
CA ASN A 238 -13.10 -18.30 -10.03
C ASN A 238 -11.83 -17.53 -10.45
N ARG A 239 -11.80 -16.22 -10.20
CA ARG A 239 -10.67 -15.36 -10.49
C ARG A 239 -9.81 -15.15 -9.25
N TYR A 240 -8.50 -15.19 -9.45
CA TYR A 240 -7.54 -15.08 -8.37
C TYR A 240 -6.40 -14.13 -8.75
N ARG A 241 -6.07 -13.22 -7.82
CA ARG A 241 -4.88 -12.37 -7.95
C ARG A 241 -3.68 -13.10 -7.35
N VAL A 242 -2.63 -13.26 -8.16
CA VAL A 242 -1.40 -14.01 -7.78
C VAL A 242 -0.21 -13.06 -7.78
N GLY A 243 0.57 -13.08 -6.73
CA GLY A 243 1.75 -12.24 -6.67
C GLY A 243 2.45 -12.23 -5.31
N SER A 244 3.41 -11.36 -5.18
CA SER A 244 3.99 -10.50 -6.19
C SER A 244 5.47 -10.79 -6.39
N THR A 245 6.03 -10.37 -7.51
CA THR A 245 7.48 -10.27 -7.63
C THR A 245 8.00 -9.12 -6.77
N TYR A 246 9.30 -9.14 -6.51
CA TYR A 246 10.00 -8.08 -5.79
C TYR A 246 11.37 -7.90 -6.44
N ASN A 247 11.50 -6.89 -7.31
CA ASN A 247 12.72 -6.65 -8.06
C ASN A 247 13.12 -5.17 -7.98
N TRP A 248 14.30 -4.90 -7.45
CA TRP A 248 14.87 -3.56 -7.32
C TRP A 248 15.84 -3.20 -8.48
N ARG A 249 16.25 -4.21 -9.28
CA ARG A 249 17.14 -4.00 -10.43
C ARG A 249 16.38 -3.63 -11.69
N ASP A 250 15.18 -4.17 -11.85
CA ASP A 250 14.35 -3.92 -13.03
C ASP A 250 13.65 -2.55 -12.91
N GLN A 251 14.07 -1.62 -13.76
CA GLN A 251 13.53 -0.26 -13.83
C GLN A 251 12.62 -0.05 -15.04
N ALA A 252 12.42 -1.07 -15.89
CA ALA A 252 11.56 -1.00 -17.07
C ALA A 252 10.09 -0.81 -16.67
N LYS A 253 9.40 0.09 -17.35
CA LYS A 253 7.95 0.23 -17.23
C LYS A 253 7.25 -1.01 -17.84
N GLY A 254 6.07 -1.32 -17.33
CA GLY A 254 5.25 -2.44 -17.82
C GLY A 254 5.64 -3.79 -17.24
N THR A 255 5.02 -4.84 -17.76
CA THR A 255 5.19 -6.23 -17.33
C THR A 255 6.33 -6.91 -18.07
N THR A 256 6.88 -7.99 -17.48
CA THR A 256 8.00 -8.73 -18.09
C THR A 256 7.73 -10.23 -18.14
N ILE A 257 8.27 -10.88 -19.15
CA ILE A 257 8.21 -12.34 -19.33
C ILE A 257 8.93 -13.03 -18.15
N ASN A 258 10.05 -12.51 -17.69
CA ASN A 258 10.80 -13.09 -16.57
C ASN A 258 9.99 -13.08 -15.27
N ALA A 259 9.24 -12.01 -15.01
CA ALA A 259 8.35 -11.94 -13.85
C ALA A 259 7.20 -12.96 -13.98
N ARG A 260 6.61 -13.11 -15.17
CA ARG A 260 5.59 -14.13 -15.45
C ARG A 260 6.12 -15.53 -15.18
N ILE A 261 7.26 -15.90 -15.74
CA ILE A 261 7.89 -17.20 -15.51
C ILE A 261 8.15 -17.43 -14.01
N SER A 262 8.65 -16.42 -13.30
CA SER A 262 8.91 -16.52 -11.86
C SER A 262 7.63 -16.72 -11.05
N LEU A 263 6.54 -16.04 -11.39
CA LEU A 263 5.25 -16.20 -10.73
C LEU A 263 4.65 -17.57 -11.00
N LEU A 264 4.67 -18.03 -12.26
CA LEU A 264 4.17 -19.35 -12.65
C LEU A 264 4.95 -20.48 -11.96
N LYS A 265 6.29 -20.39 -11.92
CA LYS A 265 7.13 -21.37 -11.22
C LYS A 265 6.78 -21.50 -9.74
N LYS A 266 6.36 -20.41 -9.09
CA LYS A 266 5.94 -20.42 -7.69
C LYS A 266 4.51 -20.91 -7.54
N LEU A 267 3.61 -20.50 -8.42
CA LEU A 267 2.21 -20.87 -8.42
C LEU A 267 2.03 -22.38 -8.62
N ASN A 268 2.71 -22.97 -9.61
CA ASN A 268 2.67 -24.42 -9.92
C ASN A 268 3.22 -25.31 -8.78
N LYS A 269 3.90 -24.71 -7.79
CA LYS A 269 4.29 -25.44 -6.56
C LYS A 269 3.19 -25.39 -5.50
N ILE A 270 2.18 -24.56 -5.68
CA ILE A 270 1.10 -24.35 -4.71
C ILE A 270 -0.18 -25.02 -5.19
N ILE A 271 -0.52 -24.88 -6.47
CA ILE A 271 -1.75 -25.44 -7.04
C ILE A 271 -1.43 -26.44 -8.15
N SER A 272 -2.20 -27.53 -8.18
CA SER A 272 -2.15 -28.57 -9.23
C SER A 272 -3.28 -28.43 -10.25
N ALA A 273 -4.30 -27.62 -9.97
CA ALA A 273 -5.42 -27.39 -10.89
C ALA A 273 -4.99 -26.60 -12.14
N PRO A 274 -5.60 -26.85 -13.30
CA PRO A 274 -5.40 -26.04 -14.50
C PRO A 274 -5.94 -24.63 -14.30
N PHE A 275 -5.30 -23.65 -14.94
CA PHE A 275 -5.72 -22.25 -14.88
C PHE A 275 -5.36 -21.50 -16.16
N HIS A 276 -6.08 -20.42 -16.41
CA HIS A 276 -5.81 -19.47 -17.48
C HIS A 276 -5.32 -18.12 -16.93
N ILE A 277 -4.32 -17.52 -17.61
CA ILE A 277 -3.84 -16.19 -17.25
C ILE A 277 -4.71 -15.16 -17.93
N LEU A 278 -5.45 -14.35 -17.17
CA LEU A 278 -6.31 -13.30 -17.70
C LEU A 278 -5.55 -11.99 -17.94
N SER A 279 -4.64 -11.62 -17.01
CA SER A 279 -3.88 -10.38 -17.12
C SER A 279 -2.60 -10.42 -16.31
N GLN A 280 -1.70 -9.48 -16.59
CA GLN A 280 -0.52 -9.19 -15.80
C GLN A 280 -0.36 -7.69 -15.64
N SER A 281 0.05 -7.24 -14.48
CA SER A 281 0.24 -5.82 -14.17
C SER A 281 1.52 -5.60 -13.39
N ALA A 282 2.10 -4.39 -13.51
CA ALA A 282 3.33 -4.00 -12.85
C ALA A 282 3.20 -2.64 -12.18
N GLY A 283 3.85 -2.47 -11.04
CA GLY A 283 3.91 -1.21 -10.32
C GLY A 283 5.21 -1.04 -9.55
N PHE A 284 5.58 0.19 -9.30
CA PHE A 284 6.78 0.51 -8.52
C PHE A 284 6.42 0.96 -7.13
N ARG A 285 6.93 0.27 -6.13
CA ARG A 285 6.81 0.64 -4.71
C ARG A 285 7.87 1.68 -4.38
N PRO A 286 7.50 2.82 -3.80
CA PRO A 286 8.49 3.74 -3.23
C PRO A 286 9.01 3.14 -1.92
N THR A 287 10.29 2.80 -1.86
CA THR A 287 10.87 2.09 -0.73
C THR A 287 12.07 2.85 -0.18
N THR A 288 12.10 3.06 1.13
CA THR A 288 13.26 3.57 1.86
C THR A 288 14.18 2.41 2.27
N PRO A 289 15.49 2.63 2.48
CA PRO A 289 16.43 1.59 2.89
C PRO A 289 16.02 0.85 4.18
N ASP A 290 15.47 1.59 5.15
CA ASP A 290 14.99 1.06 6.43
C ASP A 290 13.57 0.47 6.36
N ARG A 291 12.92 0.53 5.19
CA ARG A 291 11.55 0.06 4.91
C ARG A 291 10.48 0.70 5.79
N ARG A 292 10.72 1.91 6.26
CA ARG A 292 9.76 2.74 7.00
C ARG A 292 9.27 3.88 6.14
N PRO A 293 8.04 4.36 6.34
CA PRO A 293 7.56 5.53 5.63
C PRO A 293 8.42 6.76 5.94
N VAL A 294 8.34 7.77 5.10
CA VAL A 294 8.94 9.07 5.32
C VAL A 294 7.87 10.13 5.24
N ILE A 295 7.70 10.90 6.32
CA ILE A 295 6.72 11.99 6.41
C ILE A 295 7.34 13.21 7.09
N GLY A 296 6.80 14.35 6.80
CA GLY A 296 7.18 15.59 7.50
C GLY A 296 7.24 16.80 6.58
N VAL A 297 7.52 17.93 7.22
CA VAL A 297 7.77 19.21 6.55
C VAL A 297 9.22 19.23 6.06
N HIS A 298 9.43 19.79 4.88
CA HIS A 298 10.74 19.89 4.25
C HIS A 298 11.68 20.80 5.07
N PRO A 299 12.93 20.37 5.36
CA PRO A 299 13.81 21.09 6.28
C PRO A 299 14.15 22.54 5.86
N LYS A 300 14.09 22.86 4.56
CA LYS A 300 14.37 24.23 4.03
C LYS A 300 13.11 24.98 3.57
N PHE A 301 12.02 24.28 3.29
CA PHE A 301 10.82 24.89 2.72
C PHE A 301 9.62 24.54 3.60
N PRO A 302 9.27 25.37 4.59
CA PRO A 302 8.22 25.04 5.57
C PRO A 302 6.82 24.91 4.94
N GLN A 303 6.61 25.40 3.74
CA GLN A 303 5.36 25.26 3.00
C GLN A 303 5.24 23.90 2.27
N ILE A 304 6.33 23.14 2.22
CA ILE A 304 6.38 21.83 1.56
C ILE A 304 6.36 20.72 2.60
N ALA A 305 5.49 19.73 2.41
CA ALA A 305 5.52 18.51 3.19
C ALA A 305 5.35 17.28 2.29
N LEU A 306 5.61 16.08 2.84
CA LEU A 306 5.50 14.84 2.09
C LEU A 306 4.98 13.67 2.93
N ILE A 307 4.37 12.72 2.22
CA ILE A 307 4.02 11.38 2.70
C ILE A 307 4.49 10.38 1.64
N ASN A 308 5.53 9.58 1.93
CA ASN A 308 6.11 8.67 0.96
C ASN A 308 6.77 7.45 1.64
N GLY A 309 7.45 6.60 0.85
CA GLY A 309 8.24 5.48 1.38
C GLY A 309 7.43 4.29 1.88
N MET A 310 6.15 4.15 1.51
CA MET A 310 5.23 3.12 2.03
C MET A 310 5.62 1.68 1.65
N GLY A 311 6.50 1.49 0.68
CA GLY A 311 6.94 0.19 0.22
C GLY A 311 5.77 -0.74 -0.15
N SER A 312 5.71 -1.92 0.46
CA SER A 312 4.64 -2.91 0.25
C SER A 312 3.51 -2.83 1.28
N ARG A 313 3.47 -1.79 2.13
CA ARG A 313 2.54 -1.70 3.27
C ARG A 313 1.69 -0.44 3.25
N GLY A 314 1.50 0.14 2.07
CA GLY A 314 0.74 1.38 1.91
C GLY A 314 -0.66 1.32 2.50
N VAL A 315 -1.34 0.18 2.43
CA VAL A 315 -2.68 -0.01 3.01
C VAL A 315 -2.69 0.26 4.52
N LEU A 316 -1.69 -0.23 5.25
CA LEU A 316 -1.63 -0.03 6.69
C LEU A 316 -1.03 1.32 7.08
N GLN A 317 -0.03 1.78 6.34
CA GLN A 317 0.77 2.94 6.73
C GLN A 317 0.18 4.27 6.28
N ALA A 318 -0.52 4.32 5.14
CA ALA A 318 -0.98 5.59 4.58
C ALA A 318 -1.97 6.34 5.48
N PRO A 319 -3.00 5.69 6.07
CA PRO A 319 -3.90 6.38 7.00
C PRO A 319 -3.19 6.91 8.25
N PHE A 320 -2.30 6.11 8.82
CA PHE A 320 -1.51 6.49 10.00
C PHE A 320 -0.60 7.68 9.71
N CYS A 321 0.12 7.64 8.61
CA CYS A 321 1.03 8.72 8.20
C CYS A 321 0.28 10.00 7.84
N ALA A 322 -0.89 9.89 7.23
CA ALA A 322 -1.74 11.03 6.90
C ALA A 322 -2.24 11.73 8.17
N GLY A 323 -2.70 10.98 9.17
CA GLY A 323 -3.09 11.52 10.46
C GLY A 323 -1.94 12.26 11.14
N LEU A 324 -0.79 11.60 11.27
CA LEU A 324 0.39 12.20 11.92
C LEU A 324 0.89 13.47 11.21
N LEU A 325 0.90 13.50 9.87
CA LEU A 325 1.32 14.70 9.15
C LEU A 325 0.34 15.84 9.34
N TYR A 326 -0.96 15.56 9.29
CA TYR A 326 -1.99 16.55 9.55
C TYR A 326 -1.85 17.15 10.95
N ASP A 327 -1.79 16.30 11.97
CA ASP A 327 -1.66 16.72 13.37
C ASP A 327 -0.35 17.52 13.60
N HIS A 328 0.72 17.17 12.85
CA HIS A 328 1.99 17.91 12.88
C HIS A 328 1.86 19.32 12.30
N ILE A 329 1.21 19.46 11.14
CA ILE A 329 1.07 20.76 10.46
C ILE A 329 0.10 21.68 11.19
N GLU A 330 -1.02 21.15 11.66
CA GLU A 330 -2.10 21.95 12.24
C GLU A 330 -1.95 22.18 13.75
N GLU A 331 -1.35 21.24 14.46
CA GLU A 331 -1.30 21.23 15.93
C GLU A 331 0.15 21.23 16.50
N GLY A 332 1.16 21.14 15.64
CA GLY A 332 2.56 21.04 16.07
C GLY A 332 2.94 19.71 16.69
N THR A 333 2.08 18.68 16.61
CA THR A 333 2.35 17.35 17.18
C THR A 333 3.64 16.76 16.61
N PRO A 334 4.60 16.29 17.42
CA PRO A 334 5.87 15.79 16.91
C PRO A 334 5.72 14.46 16.14
N ILE A 335 6.32 14.40 14.95
CA ILE A 335 6.42 13.16 14.17
C ILE A 335 7.50 12.26 14.79
N PRO A 336 7.24 10.95 15.02
CA PRO A 336 8.23 10.00 15.50
C PRO A 336 9.50 10.02 14.64
N LEU A 337 10.68 10.12 15.28
CA LEU A 337 11.99 10.25 14.60
C LEU A 337 12.21 9.17 13.53
N GLU A 338 11.75 7.94 13.79
CA GLU A 338 11.91 6.78 12.92
C GLU A 338 11.20 6.88 11.56
N ILE A 339 10.27 7.83 11.39
CA ILE A 339 9.56 8.10 10.13
C ILE A 339 9.63 9.56 9.71
N ASN A 340 10.21 10.43 10.53
CA ASN A 340 10.38 11.84 10.21
C ASN A 340 11.35 12.02 9.03
N VAL A 341 11.04 12.92 8.12
CA VAL A 341 11.89 13.25 6.97
C VAL A 341 13.29 13.70 7.40
N ASN A 342 13.40 14.37 8.54
CA ASN A 342 14.67 14.88 9.09
C ASN A 342 15.64 13.78 9.56
N ARG A 343 15.23 12.49 9.54
CA ARG A 343 16.17 11.37 9.77
C ARG A 343 17.16 11.20 8.60
N PHE A 344 16.85 11.77 7.44
CA PHE A 344 17.78 11.84 6.32
C PHE A 344 18.46 13.22 6.34
N LYS A 345 19.76 13.22 6.17
CA LYS A 345 20.54 14.47 6.12
C LYS A 345 20.27 15.18 4.80
N TYR A 346 20.00 16.45 4.89
CA TYR A 346 19.78 17.35 3.74
C TYR A 346 21.11 17.79 3.17
#